data_f784df56c5fea9aa008f22a9189ebffd
#
_entry.id   f784df56c5fea9aa008f22a9189ebffd
#
_cell.length_a   1.000
_cell.length_b   1.000
_cell.length_c   1.000
_cell.angle_alpha   90.00
_cell.angle_beta   90.00
_cell.angle_gamma   90.00
#
_symmetry.space_group_name_H-M   'P 1'
#
loop_
_entity.id
_entity.type
_entity.pdbx_description
1 polymer ?
#
loop_
_entity_poly.entity_id
_entity_poly.type
_entity_poly.pdbx_seq_one_letter_code
_entity_poly.pdbx_strand_id
1 'polypeptide(L)'
;SFIKDSYLQYNRIDPNKNFENFITGGSNKLAFEASKKVSKDIAHYNPLYLYGGVGMGKTHLLNAIGLELKEKNKVMFISAERFMYQFVKSIKSNEMVKFKEYFRNTDILLIDDIQFMNGKEAMQEEFFHTFNALLDKNSQIIISADRPPNKLTRIQERIKSRFSGGLVVDIQNPDYELRYKIIKSKTEELKLSYSNQVIVTEEIQKFISWEIKISIREL
;
A
#
# COMPACT_ATOMS: atom_id res chain seq x y z
N SER A 1 -11.27 -2.71 25.62
CA SER A 1 -10.13 -1.80 25.72
C SER A 1 -9.86 -1.21 24.34
N PHE A 2 -9.80 0.12 24.21
CA PHE A 2 -9.63 0.87 22.96
C PHE A 2 -8.46 0.36 22.09
N ILE A 3 -7.37 -0.05 22.71
CA ILE A 3 -6.16 -0.53 22.02
C ILE A 3 -6.35 -1.93 21.44
N LYS A 4 -6.97 -2.89 22.14
CA LYS A 4 -7.18 -4.26 21.63
C LYS A 4 -8.22 -4.32 20.51
N ASP A 5 -9.33 -3.62 20.66
CA ASP A 5 -10.40 -3.60 19.65
C ASP A 5 -9.99 -2.81 18.41
N SER A 6 -9.14 -1.77 18.56
CA SER A 6 -8.57 -1.02 17.45
C SER A 6 -7.56 -1.86 16.65
N TYR A 7 -6.68 -2.59 17.33
CA TYR A 7 -5.61 -3.36 16.68
C TYR A 7 -6.16 -4.44 15.73
N LEU A 8 -7.20 -5.14 16.16
CA LEU A 8 -7.87 -6.19 15.35
C LEU A 8 -8.73 -5.63 14.22
N GLN A 9 -9.30 -4.41 14.37
CA GLN A 9 -10.17 -3.80 13.37
C GLN A 9 -9.43 -3.03 12.27
N TYR A 10 -8.20 -2.58 12.50
CA TYR A 10 -7.50 -1.66 11.60
C TYR A 10 -6.37 -2.29 10.81
N ASN A 11 -5.81 -3.38 11.27
CA ASN A 11 -4.72 -4.07 10.59
C ASN A 11 -5.30 -5.12 9.62
N ARG A 12 -5.79 -4.67 8.46
CA ARG A 12 -6.34 -5.55 7.42
C ARG A 12 -5.22 -6.09 6.53
N ILE A 13 -4.32 -6.86 7.11
CA ILE A 13 -3.35 -7.62 6.33
C ILE A 13 -4.08 -8.85 5.76
N ASP A 14 -4.23 -8.89 4.45
CA ASP A 14 -4.84 -9.99 3.70
C ASP A 14 -3.78 -11.08 3.44
N PRO A 15 -3.91 -12.30 3.99
CA PRO A 15 -2.93 -13.36 3.81
C PRO A 15 -2.77 -13.80 2.34
N ASN A 16 -3.74 -13.47 1.50
CA ASN A 16 -3.71 -13.83 0.08
C ASN A 16 -2.94 -12.82 -0.80
N LYS A 17 -2.41 -11.73 -0.23
CA LYS A 17 -1.63 -10.73 -0.96
C LYS A 17 -0.19 -10.71 -0.44
N ASN A 18 0.62 -11.65 -0.88
CA ASN A 18 2.01 -11.82 -0.49
C ASN A 18 2.97 -11.56 -1.68
N PHE A 19 4.27 -11.65 -1.45
CA PHE A 19 5.26 -11.47 -2.53
C PHE A 19 5.31 -12.64 -3.51
N GLU A 20 4.89 -13.83 -3.12
CA GLU A 20 4.96 -15.03 -3.96
C GLU A 20 3.92 -14.99 -5.08
N ASN A 21 2.73 -14.46 -4.78
CA ASN A 21 1.66 -14.33 -5.76
C ASN A 21 1.58 -12.96 -6.45
N PHE A 22 2.56 -12.06 -6.19
CA PHE A 22 2.70 -10.83 -6.94
C PHE A 22 3.45 -11.07 -8.25
N ILE A 23 2.74 -10.94 -9.37
CA ILE A 23 3.32 -11.22 -10.68
C ILE A 23 4.11 -10.01 -11.17
N THR A 24 5.39 -10.22 -11.48
CA THR A 24 6.31 -9.17 -11.89
C THR A 24 6.48 -9.09 -13.40
N GLY A 25 6.64 -7.86 -13.90
CA GLY A 25 6.99 -7.51 -15.27
C GLY A 25 7.79 -6.21 -15.31
N GLY A 26 8.10 -5.72 -16.49
CA GLY A 26 8.92 -4.50 -16.67
C GLY A 26 8.35 -3.29 -15.93
N SER A 27 7.02 -3.12 -15.95
CA SER A 27 6.31 -1.96 -15.40
C SER A 27 6.25 -1.89 -13.86
N ASN A 28 6.44 -3.01 -13.15
CA ASN A 28 6.32 -3.09 -11.68
C ASN A 28 7.52 -3.70 -10.96
N LYS A 29 8.54 -4.14 -11.70
CA LYS A 29 9.72 -4.83 -11.14
C LYS A 29 10.45 -3.97 -10.11
N LEU A 30 10.67 -2.68 -10.40
CA LEU A 30 11.38 -1.79 -9.48
C LEU A 30 10.62 -1.63 -8.15
N ALA A 31 9.29 -1.48 -8.21
CA ALA A 31 8.45 -1.39 -7.02
C ALA A 31 8.48 -2.68 -6.19
N PHE A 32 8.47 -3.83 -6.86
CA PHE A 32 8.60 -5.13 -6.22
C PHE A 32 9.96 -5.29 -5.51
N GLU A 33 11.06 -4.99 -6.19
CA GLU A 33 12.41 -5.11 -5.61
C GLU A 33 12.62 -4.13 -4.44
N ALA A 34 12.15 -2.88 -4.58
CA ALA A 34 12.19 -1.90 -3.50
C ALA A 34 11.38 -2.37 -2.28
N SER A 35 10.20 -2.95 -2.51
CA SER A 35 9.34 -3.52 -1.46
C SER A 35 10.03 -4.70 -0.74
N LYS A 36 10.64 -5.59 -1.50
CA LYS A 36 11.44 -6.69 -0.92
C LYS A 36 12.67 -6.20 -0.17
N LYS A 37 13.32 -5.13 -0.65
CA LYS A 37 14.49 -4.57 0.04
C LYS A 37 14.11 -4.01 1.40
N VAL A 38 13.04 -3.22 1.52
CA VAL A 38 12.60 -2.67 2.81
C VAL A 38 12.08 -3.74 3.77
N SER A 39 11.57 -4.85 3.27
CA SER A 39 11.18 -5.99 4.12
C SER A 39 12.38 -6.72 4.75
N LYS A 40 13.54 -6.63 4.13
CA LYS A 40 14.78 -7.25 4.64
C LYS A 40 15.67 -6.30 5.43
N ASP A 41 15.60 -5.02 5.11
CA ASP A 41 16.49 -3.98 5.62
C ASP A 41 15.64 -2.74 5.95
N ILE A 42 15.12 -2.72 7.19
CA ILE A 42 14.22 -1.67 7.68
C ILE A 42 14.95 -0.31 7.67
N ALA A 43 14.24 0.74 7.30
CA ALA A 43 14.71 2.12 7.15
C ALA A 43 15.75 2.34 6.03
N HIS A 44 16.02 1.35 5.17
CA HIS A 44 16.92 1.51 4.02
C HIS A 44 16.41 2.56 3.03
N TYR A 45 15.12 2.50 2.69
CA TYR A 45 14.39 3.53 1.93
C TYR A 45 13.25 4.06 2.81
N ASN A 46 13.41 5.25 3.39
CA ASN A 46 12.44 5.77 4.34
C ASN A 46 12.10 7.25 4.10
N PRO A 47 10.87 7.55 3.62
CA PRO A 47 9.81 6.60 3.27
C PRO A 47 10.06 5.86 1.95
N LEU A 48 9.41 4.71 1.77
CA LEU A 48 9.18 4.13 0.46
C LEU A 48 7.82 4.64 -0.05
N TYR A 49 7.82 5.36 -1.16
CA TYR A 49 6.63 5.93 -1.76
C TYR A 49 6.33 5.27 -3.10
N LEU A 50 5.25 4.49 -3.16
CA LEU A 50 4.80 3.76 -4.35
C LEU A 50 3.63 4.51 -4.98
N TYR A 51 3.74 4.91 -6.24
CA TYR A 51 2.62 5.56 -6.92
C TYR A 51 2.33 4.92 -8.27
N GLY A 52 1.11 5.13 -8.76
CA GLY A 52 0.63 4.61 -10.04
C GLY A 52 -0.88 4.61 -10.11
N GLY A 53 -1.43 4.32 -11.27
CA GLY A 53 -2.86 4.26 -11.51
C GLY A 53 -3.63 3.33 -10.56
N VAL A 54 -4.95 3.40 -10.63
CA VAL A 54 -5.82 2.48 -9.87
C VAL A 54 -5.61 1.04 -10.36
N GLY A 55 -5.58 0.08 -9.44
CA GLY A 55 -5.46 -1.33 -9.78
C GLY A 55 -4.06 -1.81 -10.21
N MET A 56 -2.99 -1.01 -10.01
CA MET A 56 -1.60 -1.37 -10.40
C MET A 56 -0.86 -2.25 -9.38
N GLY A 57 -1.52 -2.70 -8.31
CA GLY A 57 -0.90 -3.58 -7.31
C GLY A 57 -0.24 -2.87 -6.12
N LYS A 58 -0.39 -1.55 -5.95
CA LYS A 58 0.16 -0.80 -4.81
C LYS A 58 -0.23 -1.39 -3.46
N THR A 59 -1.53 -1.54 -3.23
CA THR A 59 -2.09 -2.13 -2.00
C THR A 59 -1.59 -3.56 -1.78
N HIS A 60 -1.38 -4.33 -2.85
CA HIS A 60 -0.82 -5.68 -2.77
C HIS A 60 0.62 -5.64 -2.24
N LEU A 61 1.47 -4.75 -2.76
CA LEU A 61 2.86 -4.61 -2.28
C LEU A 61 2.91 -4.15 -0.82
N LEU A 62 2.09 -3.16 -0.42
CA LEU A 62 1.99 -2.76 0.98
C LEU A 62 1.61 -3.94 1.87
N ASN A 63 0.62 -4.71 1.44
CA ASN A 63 0.16 -5.88 2.17
C ASN A 63 1.24 -6.96 2.27
N ALA A 64 1.95 -7.24 1.19
CA ALA A 64 3.05 -8.21 1.16
C ALA A 64 4.19 -7.82 2.12
N ILE A 65 4.57 -6.53 2.17
CA ILE A 65 5.52 -6.00 3.16
C ILE A 65 5.00 -6.24 4.59
N GLY A 66 3.73 -5.91 4.83
CA GLY A 66 3.09 -6.10 6.13
C GLY A 66 3.09 -7.56 6.59
N LEU A 67 2.79 -8.50 5.68
CA LEU A 67 2.84 -9.94 5.95
C LEU A 67 4.24 -10.41 6.36
N GLU A 68 5.26 -9.97 5.62
CA GLU A 68 6.65 -10.36 5.87
C GLU A 68 7.17 -9.86 7.22
N LEU A 69 6.74 -8.66 7.65
CA LEU A 69 7.27 -7.98 8.83
C LEU A 69 6.47 -8.18 10.12
N LYS A 70 5.20 -8.60 10.05
CA LYS A 70 4.28 -8.62 11.19
C LYS A 70 4.69 -9.54 12.35
N GLU A 71 5.46 -10.58 12.08
CA GLU A 71 5.88 -11.56 13.11
C GLU A 71 6.94 -10.99 14.06
N LYS A 72 7.75 -10.03 13.58
CA LYS A 72 8.89 -9.46 14.33
C LYS A 72 8.72 -7.98 14.68
N ASN A 73 7.75 -7.32 14.09
CA ASN A 73 7.57 -5.88 14.19
C ASN A 73 6.11 -5.51 14.45
N LYS A 74 5.91 -4.37 15.09
CA LYS A 74 4.59 -3.78 15.27
C LYS A 74 4.17 -3.08 13.98
N VAL A 75 3.48 -3.81 13.11
CA VAL A 75 3.03 -3.33 11.80
C VAL A 75 1.64 -2.68 11.92
N MET A 76 1.50 -1.48 11.37
CA MET A 76 0.23 -0.77 11.17
C MET A 76 -0.04 -0.62 9.69
N PHE A 77 -1.11 -1.24 9.20
CA PHE A 77 -1.61 -1.05 7.83
C PHE A 77 -2.96 -0.34 7.85
N ILE A 78 -3.01 0.87 7.31
CA ILE A 78 -4.20 1.73 7.33
C ILE A 78 -4.32 2.53 6.03
N SER A 79 -5.56 2.80 5.57
CA SER A 79 -5.79 3.80 4.52
C SER A 79 -5.80 5.23 5.10
N ALA A 80 -5.43 6.22 4.28
CA ALA A 80 -5.49 7.62 4.70
C ALA A 80 -6.90 8.06 5.10
N GLU A 81 -7.93 7.53 4.45
CA GLU A 81 -9.32 7.77 4.80
C GLU A 81 -9.65 7.25 6.21
N ARG A 82 -9.17 6.06 6.54
CA ARG A 82 -9.39 5.45 7.84
C ARG A 82 -8.57 6.12 8.95
N PHE A 83 -7.36 6.55 8.64
CA PHE A 83 -6.57 7.40 9.53
C PHE A 83 -7.35 8.69 9.89
N MET A 84 -7.94 9.34 8.90
CA MET A 84 -8.80 10.50 9.12
C MET A 84 -10.00 10.19 10.01
N TYR A 85 -10.70 9.08 9.75
CA TYR A 85 -11.83 8.69 10.57
C TYR A 85 -11.43 8.52 12.04
N GLN A 86 -10.30 7.86 12.31
CA GLN A 86 -9.77 7.68 13.66
C GLN A 86 -9.35 9.00 14.31
N PHE A 87 -8.73 9.88 13.55
CA PHE A 87 -8.36 11.21 13.99
C PHE A 87 -9.59 12.02 14.45
N VAL A 88 -10.63 12.09 13.62
CA VAL A 88 -11.88 12.79 13.96
C VAL A 88 -12.58 12.15 15.17
N LYS A 89 -12.61 10.81 15.22
CA LYS A 89 -13.17 10.08 16.34
C LYS A 89 -12.44 10.40 17.65
N SER A 90 -11.11 10.41 17.63
CA SER A 90 -10.30 10.68 18.82
C SER A 90 -10.44 12.13 19.33
N ILE A 91 -10.70 13.10 18.46
CA ILE A 91 -11.05 14.46 18.85
C ILE A 91 -12.39 14.47 19.57
N LYS A 92 -13.42 13.85 18.98
CA LYS A 92 -14.78 13.81 19.54
C LYS A 92 -14.85 13.09 20.89
N SER A 93 -14.05 12.06 21.08
CA SER A 93 -13.99 11.28 22.33
C SER A 93 -12.95 11.79 23.34
N ASN A 94 -12.24 12.89 23.02
CA ASN A 94 -11.15 13.43 23.86
C ASN A 94 -10.01 12.43 24.11
N GLU A 95 -9.70 11.59 23.11
CA GLU A 95 -8.69 10.51 23.19
C GLU A 95 -7.46 10.75 22.28
N MET A 96 -7.15 12.03 21.98
CA MET A 96 -6.04 12.39 21.09
C MET A 96 -4.68 11.90 21.59
N VAL A 97 -4.46 11.83 22.90
CA VAL A 97 -3.19 11.30 23.46
C VAL A 97 -3.04 9.83 23.08
N LYS A 98 -4.09 9.01 23.28
CA LYS A 98 -4.08 7.59 22.91
C LYS A 98 -3.89 7.38 21.40
N PHE A 99 -4.53 8.22 20.58
CA PHE A 99 -4.35 8.19 19.13
C PHE A 99 -2.89 8.42 18.75
N LYS A 100 -2.26 9.46 19.29
CA LYS A 100 -0.85 9.79 19.04
C LYS A 100 0.09 8.66 19.48
N GLU A 101 -0.08 8.17 20.69
CA GLU A 101 0.71 7.06 21.22
C GLU A 101 0.57 5.80 20.36
N TYR A 102 -0.64 5.49 19.93
CA TYR A 102 -0.92 4.32 19.11
C TYR A 102 -0.17 4.33 17.78
N PHE A 103 -0.21 5.44 17.04
CA PHE A 103 0.48 5.57 15.75
C PHE A 103 1.99 5.75 15.92
N ARG A 104 2.45 6.55 16.88
CA ARG A 104 3.88 6.84 17.09
C ARG A 104 4.66 5.68 17.70
N ASN A 105 3.98 4.69 18.29
CA ASN A 105 4.59 3.46 18.81
C ASN A 105 4.65 2.31 17.80
N THR A 106 4.43 2.58 16.53
CA THR A 106 4.51 1.61 15.44
C THR A 106 5.93 1.48 14.93
N ASP A 107 6.38 0.26 14.59
CA ASP A 107 7.70 0.03 13.99
C ASP A 107 7.62 0.15 12.46
N ILE A 108 6.51 -0.27 11.86
CA ILE A 108 6.25 -0.23 10.43
C ILE A 108 4.88 0.43 10.19
N LEU A 109 4.86 1.58 9.51
CA LEU A 109 3.62 2.24 9.09
C LEU A 109 3.42 2.05 7.58
N LEU A 110 2.35 1.34 7.21
CA LEU A 110 1.88 1.19 5.84
C LEU A 110 0.62 2.03 5.68
N ILE A 111 0.69 3.07 4.86
CA ILE A 111 -0.46 3.96 4.62
C ILE A 111 -0.86 3.93 3.16
N ASP A 112 -2.09 3.52 2.90
CA ASP A 112 -2.63 3.37 1.56
C ASP A 112 -3.43 4.61 1.14
N ASP A 113 -3.32 4.97 -0.14
CA ASP A 113 -4.09 6.01 -0.79
C ASP A 113 -3.97 7.39 -0.12
N ILE A 114 -2.73 7.89 0.02
CA ILE A 114 -2.41 9.15 0.71
C ILE A 114 -3.12 10.38 0.11
N GLN A 115 -3.54 10.34 -1.16
CA GLN A 115 -4.28 11.41 -1.82
C GLN A 115 -5.61 11.76 -1.12
N PHE A 116 -6.18 10.87 -0.32
CA PHE A 116 -7.37 11.16 0.48
C PHE A 116 -7.14 12.19 1.60
N MET A 117 -5.89 12.61 1.86
CA MET A 117 -5.58 13.74 2.74
C MET A 117 -5.78 15.11 2.09
N ASN A 118 -6.08 15.18 0.80
CA ASN A 118 -6.26 16.43 0.07
C ASN A 118 -7.25 17.37 0.75
N GLY A 119 -6.81 18.62 1.04
CA GLY A 119 -7.65 19.67 1.61
C GLY A 119 -8.03 19.47 3.09
N LYS A 120 -7.44 18.53 3.80
CA LYS A 120 -7.74 18.21 5.21
C LYS A 120 -6.62 18.66 6.12
N GLU A 121 -6.49 19.97 6.29
CA GLU A 121 -5.33 20.62 6.93
C GLU A 121 -5.03 20.10 8.34
N ALA A 122 -6.03 20.00 9.23
CA ALA A 122 -5.83 19.51 10.59
C ALA A 122 -5.31 18.06 10.64
N MET A 123 -5.78 17.22 9.71
CA MET A 123 -5.30 15.85 9.57
C MET A 123 -3.87 15.82 9.03
N GLN A 124 -3.55 16.66 8.04
CA GLN A 124 -2.20 16.79 7.49
C GLN A 124 -1.21 17.22 8.55
N GLU A 125 -1.58 18.14 9.44
CA GLU A 125 -0.78 18.59 10.57
C GLU A 125 -0.45 17.43 11.53
N GLU A 126 -1.45 16.68 11.98
CA GLU A 126 -1.22 15.55 12.89
C GLU A 126 -0.44 14.42 12.21
N PHE A 127 -0.73 14.18 10.92
CA PHE A 127 0.03 13.21 10.14
C PHE A 127 1.51 13.62 10.02
N PHE A 128 1.80 14.90 9.78
CA PHE A 128 3.17 15.42 9.72
C PHE A 128 3.94 15.17 11.02
N HIS A 129 3.31 15.44 12.16
CA HIS A 129 3.92 15.19 13.48
C HIS A 129 4.14 13.69 13.73
N THR A 130 3.17 12.86 13.36
CA THR A 130 3.29 11.41 13.47
C THR A 130 4.41 10.88 12.56
N PHE A 131 4.49 11.36 11.34
CA PHE A 131 5.52 11.01 10.36
C PHE A 131 6.94 11.33 10.88
N ASN A 132 7.15 12.54 11.40
CA ASN A 132 8.44 12.94 11.98
C ASN A 132 8.81 12.07 13.19
N ALA A 133 7.88 11.84 14.11
CA ALA A 133 8.12 10.99 15.28
C ALA A 133 8.52 9.56 14.90
N LEU A 134 7.94 9.02 13.81
CA LEU A 134 8.30 7.69 13.28
C LEU A 134 9.69 7.70 12.62
N LEU A 135 10.06 8.75 11.88
CA LEU A 135 11.41 8.89 11.32
C LEU A 135 12.46 9.00 12.42
N ASP A 136 12.23 9.80 13.45
CA ASP A 136 13.14 9.98 14.59
C ASP A 136 13.37 8.67 15.36
N LYS A 137 12.37 7.79 15.37
CA LYS A 137 12.43 6.43 15.93
C LYS A 137 13.09 5.40 15.00
N ASN A 138 13.44 5.77 13.76
CA ASN A 138 13.84 4.84 12.69
C ASN A 138 12.77 3.80 12.31
N SER A 139 11.49 4.13 12.53
CA SER A 139 10.38 3.30 12.04
C SER A 139 10.27 3.39 10.53
N GLN A 140 9.99 2.28 9.87
CA GLN A 140 9.80 2.25 8.41
C GLN A 140 8.43 2.81 8.02
N ILE A 141 8.40 3.71 7.06
CA ILE A 141 7.16 4.25 6.50
C ILE A 141 7.06 3.85 5.03
N ILE A 142 5.92 3.28 4.65
CA ILE A 142 5.58 2.93 3.26
C ILE A 142 4.28 3.61 2.91
N ILE A 143 4.25 4.29 1.77
CA ILE A 143 3.11 5.10 1.32
C ILE A 143 2.70 4.65 -0.06
N SER A 144 1.39 4.50 -0.29
CA SER A 144 0.85 4.40 -1.64
C SER A 144 0.09 5.68 -2.05
N ALA A 145 0.10 5.96 -3.35
CA ALA A 145 -0.61 7.09 -3.93
C ALA A 145 -1.05 6.82 -5.38
N ASP A 146 -1.93 7.65 -5.91
CA ASP A 146 -2.31 7.63 -7.34
C ASP A 146 -1.36 8.44 -8.23
N ARG A 147 -0.48 9.27 -7.63
CA ARG A 147 0.44 10.18 -8.32
C ARG A 147 1.68 10.48 -7.49
N PRO A 148 2.77 11.02 -8.09
CA PRO A 148 3.98 11.36 -7.36
C PRO A 148 3.75 12.53 -6.38
N PRO A 149 4.61 12.68 -5.34
CA PRO A 149 4.43 13.68 -4.29
C PRO A 149 4.22 15.11 -4.79
N ASN A 150 4.98 15.53 -5.80
CA ASN A 150 4.91 16.90 -6.37
C ASN A 150 3.59 17.19 -7.11
N LYS A 151 2.85 16.16 -7.51
CA LYS A 151 1.53 16.28 -8.18
C LYS A 151 0.35 16.13 -7.21
N LEU A 152 0.59 15.90 -5.91
CA LEU A 152 -0.48 15.90 -4.92
C LEU A 152 -1.04 17.32 -4.77
N THR A 153 -2.35 17.45 -4.92
CA THR A 153 -3.05 18.73 -4.79
C THR A 153 -3.50 18.95 -3.35
N ARG A 154 -3.55 20.21 -2.89
CA ARG A 154 -4.01 20.59 -1.55
C ARG A 154 -3.33 19.79 -0.41
N ILE A 155 -2.10 19.38 -0.61
CA ILE A 155 -1.19 18.84 0.41
C ILE A 155 -0.10 19.87 0.66
N GLN A 156 0.22 20.12 1.93
CA GLN A 156 1.24 21.07 2.33
C GLN A 156 2.62 20.70 1.77
N GLU A 157 3.40 21.69 1.31
CA GLU A 157 4.71 21.45 0.67
C GLU A 157 5.70 20.73 1.61
N ARG A 158 5.66 21.02 2.90
CA ARG A 158 6.50 20.32 3.90
C ARG A 158 6.23 18.81 3.95
N ILE A 159 4.97 18.37 3.73
CA ILE A 159 4.59 16.95 3.68
C ILE A 159 5.08 16.32 2.38
N LYS A 160 4.88 16.99 1.23
CA LYS A 160 5.39 16.53 -0.07
C LYS A 160 6.91 16.36 -0.05
N SER A 161 7.63 17.30 0.57
CA SER A 161 9.07 17.22 0.76
C SER A 161 9.48 15.98 1.55
N ARG A 162 8.74 15.64 2.63
CA ARG A 162 8.98 14.42 3.41
C ARG A 162 8.72 13.15 2.60
N PHE A 163 7.67 13.12 1.79
CA PHE A 163 7.38 11.98 0.91
C PHE A 163 8.48 11.76 -0.13
N SER A 164 9.10 12.83 -0.59
CA SER A 164 10.20 12.79 -1.56
C SER A 164 11.57 12.51 -0.92
N GLY A 165 11.67 12.50 0.40
CA GLY A 165 12.94 12.35 1.13
C GLY A 165 13.53 10.94 1.11
N GLY A 166 12.73 9.93 0.72
CA GLY A 166 13.17 8.55 0.56
C GLY A 166 13.18 8.10 -0.90
N LEU A 167 12.72 6.88 -1.15
CA LEU A 167 12.62 6.33 -2.49
C LEU A 167 11.20 6.48 -3.04
N VAL A 168 11.05 7.16 -4.17
CA VAL A 168 9.78 7.34 -4.89
C VAL A 168 9.80 6.45 -6.12
N VAL A 169 8.84 5.53 -6.25
CA VAL A 169 8.78 4.54 -7.33
C VAL A 169 7.45 4.61 -8.07
N ASP A 170 7.53 4.72 -9.38
CA ASP A 170 6.39 4.65 -10.30
C ASP A 170 6.04 3.19 -10.62
N ILE A 171 4.77 2.84 -10.50
CA ILE A 171 4.21 1.59 -11.02
C ILE A 171 3.42 1.93 -12.27
N GLN A 172 4.01 1.64 -13.41
CA GLN A 172 3.45 1.95 -14.71
C GLN A 172 2.34 0.99 -15.11
N ASN A 173 1.57 1.36 -16.14
CA ASN A 173 0.58 0.46 -16.70
C ASN A 173 1.23 -0.84 -17.17
N PRO A 174 0.58 -1.99 -16.92
CA PRO A 174 1.12 -3.28 -17.32
C PRO A 174 1.19 -3.37 -18.84
N ASP A 175 2.32 -3.84 -19.36
CA ASP A 175 2.46 -4.21 -20.75
C ASP A 175 1.65 -5.48 -21.07
N TYR A 176 1.57 -5.84 -22.34
CA TYR A 176 0.84 -7.04 -22.78
C TYR A 176 1.36 -8.31 -22.09
N GLU A 177 2.68 -8.45 -22.00
CA GLU A 177 3.32 -9.62 -21.41
C GLU A 177 2.95 -9.80 -19.94
N LEU A 178 2.96 -8.72 -19.16
CA LEU A 178 2.57 -8.77 -17.76
C LEU A 178 1.09 -9.08 -17.61
N ARG A 179 0.22 -8.46 -18.42
CA ARG A 179 -1.22 -8.76 -18.40
C ARG A 179 -1.49 -10.23 -18.70
N TYR A 180 -0.84 -10.77 -19.74
CA TYR A 180 -0.98 -12.17 -20.10
C TYR A 180 -0.53 -13.11 -18.98
N LYS A 181 0.61 -12.84 -18.33
CA LYS A 181 1.08 -13.60 -17.16
C LYS A 181 0.06 -13.60 -16.02
N ILE A 182 -0.55 -12.43 -15.74
CA ILE A 182 -1.56 -12.28 -14.70
C ILE A 182 -2.81 -13.12 -15.02
N ILE A 183 -3.33 -13.02 -16.24
CA ILE A 183 -4.50 -13.78 -16.66
C ILE A 183 -4.22 -15.28 -16.60
N LYS A 184 -3.06 -15.71 -17.07
CA LYS A 184 -2.65 -17.11 -17.02
C LYS A 184 -2.64 -17.63 -15.59
N SER A 185 -2.01 -16.91 -14.66
CA SER A 185 -1.97 -17.26 -13.24
C SER A 185 -3.38 -17.31 -12.63
N LYS A 186 -4.21 -16.31 -12.92
CA LYS A 186 -5.61 -16.29 -12.43
C LYS A 186 -6.46 -17.43 -12.99
N THR A 187 -6.24 -17.78 -14.25
CA THR A 187 -6.93 -18.92 -14.86
C THR A 187 -6.54 -20.25 -14.20
N GLU A 188 -5.27 -20.40 -13.83
CA GLU A 188 -4.80 -21.60 -13.11
C GLU A 188 -5.39 -21.66 -11.69
N GLU A 189 -5.44 -20.56 -10.96
CA GLU A 189 -6.11 -20.47 -9.66
C GLU A 189 -7.60 -20.85 -9.76
N LEU A 190 -8.32 -20.34 -10.78
CA LEU A 190 -9.72 -20.66 -11.02
C LEU A 190 -9.93 -22.14 -11.35
N LYS A 191 -9.08 -22.74 -12.18
CA LYS A 191 -9.16 -24.18 -12.50
C LYS A 191 -9.05 -25.03 -11.24
N LEU A 192 -8.12 -24.71 -10.35
CA LEU A 192 -7.95 -25.41 -9.08
C LEU A 192 -9.17 -25.23 -8.16
N SER A 193 -9.71 -24.03 -8.08
CA SER A 193 -10.84 -23.69 -7.20
C SER A 193 -12.15 -24.37 -7.65
N TYR A 194 -12.36 -24.52 -8.96
CA TYR A 194 -13.58 -25.09 -9.56
C TYR A 194 -13.38 -26.51 -10.10
N SER A 195 -12.41 -27.27 -9.58
CA SER A 195 -12.16 -28.67 -9.93
C SER A 195 -12.08 -28.90 -11.45
N ASN A 196 -11.40 -28.01 -12.18
CA ASN A 196 -11.24 -28.03 -13.64
C ASN A 196 -12.54 -27.86 -14.47
N GLN A 197 -13.63 -27.38 -13.88
CA GLN A 197 -14.87 -27.13 -14.62
C GLN A 197 -14.80 -25.82 -15.45
N VAL A 198 -13.87 -24.92 -15.14
CA VAL A 198 -13.67 -23.66 -15.87
C VAL A 198 -12.55 -23.87 -16.91
N ILE A 199 -12.89 -23.76 -18.17
CA ILE A 199 -11.94 -23.85 -19.28
C ILE A 199 -11.83 -22.47 -19.92
N VAL A 200 -10.69 -21.80 -19.67
CA VAL A 200 -10.30 -20.56 -20.38
C VAL A 200 -9.15 -20.93 -21.32
N THR A 201 -9.43 -20.97 -22.62
CA THR A 201 -8.43 -21.33 -23.62
C THR A 201 -7.32 -20.27 -23.72
N GLU A 202 -6.18 -20.64 -24.26
CA GLU A 202 -5.06 -19.69 -24.45
C GLU A 202 -5.47 -18.52 -25.36
N GLU A 203 -6.31 -18.76 -26.36
CA GLU A 203 -6.84 -17.73 -27.25
C GLU A 203 -7.68 -16.69 -26.49
N ILE A 204 -8.54 -17.16 -25.59
CA ILE A 204 -9.34 -16.28 -24.73
C ILE A 204 -8.43 -15.48 -23.79
N GLN A 205 -7.40 -16.10 -23.19
CA GLN A 205 -6.44 -15.41 -22.34
C GLN A 205 -5.69 -14.30 -23.09
N LYS A 206 -5.26 -14.59 -24.32
CA LYS A 206 -4.60 -13.60 -25.20
C LYS A 206 -5.54 -12.47 -25.57
N PHE A 207 -6.80 -12.79 -25.90
CA PHE A 207 -7.81 -11.80 -26.24
C PHE A 207 -8.07 -10.85 -25.05
N ILE A 208 -8.33 -11.37 -23.86
CA ILE A 208 -8.53 -10.56 -22.65
C ILE A 208 -7.31 -9.68 -22.37
N SER A 209 -6.10 -10.25 -22.50
CA SER A 209 -4.84 -9.50 -22.31
C SER A 209 -4.66 -8.35 -23.30
N TRP A 210 -5.20 -8.48 -24.49
CA TRP A 210 -5.17 -7.44 -25.52
C TRP A 210 -6.19 -6.32 -25.25
N GLU A 211 -7.41 -6.68 -24.86
CA GLU A 211 -8.53 -5.74 -24.67
C GLU A 211 -8.43 -4.95 -23.36
N ILE A 212 -8.09 -5.58 -22.24
CA ILE A 212 -8.05 -4.93 -20.93
C ILE A 212 -6.66 -4.31 -20.71
N LYS A 213 -6.55 -2.99 -20.89
CA LYS A 213 -5.28 -2.24 -20.87
C LYS A 213 -5.08 -1.35 -19.63
N ILE A 214 -6.13 -1.09 -18.87
CA ILE A 214 -6.16 0.03 -17.91
C ILE A 214 -5.84 -0.40 -16.49
N SER A 215 -6.30 -1.57 -16.04
CA SER A 215 -6.21 -1.95 -14.63
C SER A 215 -6.04 -3.46 -14.47
N ILE A 216 -5.07 -3.87 -13.64
CA ILE A 216 -4.89 -5.27 -13.23
C ILE A 216 -6.12 -5.78 -12.44
N ARG A 217 -6.89 -4.90 -11.82
CA ARG A 217 -8.11 -5.28 -11.09
C ARG A 217 -9.23 -5.75 -12.00
N GLU A 218 -9.21 -5.35 -13.27
CA GLU A 218 -10.20 -5.73 -14.28
C GLU A 218 -9.83 -7.01 -15.03
N LEU A 219 -8.58 -7.47 -14.91
CA LEU A 219 -8.10 -8.75 -15.38
C LEU A 219 -8.56 -9.90 -14.45
#